data_8dcda79c2713438a3991d1729601ecc1
#
_entry.id   8dcda79c2713438a3991d1729601ecc1
#
_cell.length_a   1.000
_cell.length_b   1.000
_cell.length_c   1.000
_cell.angle_alpha   90.00
_cell.angle_beta   90.00
_cell.angle_gamma   90.00
#
_symmetry.space_group_name_H-M   'P 1'
#
loop_
_entity.id
_entity.type
_entity.pdbx_description
1 polymer ?
#
loop_
_entity_poly.entity_id
_entity_poly.type
_entity_poly.pdbx_seq_one_letter_code
_entity_poly.pdbx_strand_id
1 'polypeptide(L)'
;MKSLSALIVVHNEEKQLKKCLQTLKFANEIVVILDKCTDKSKTIAQKFSNKIFQGSWDVEGERRNFGIEKCSGDWILEIDADERIPKKLQKEILSITQNSSSDWHPINVE
;
A
#
# COMPACT_ATOMS: atom_id res chain seq x y z
N MET A 1 -7.86 7.21 17.75
CA MET A 1 -6.75 6.43 17.19
C MET A 1 -6.48 6.87 15.76
N LYS A 2 -5.23 6.97 15.40
CA LYS A 2 -4.87 7.32 14.02
C LYS A 2 -4.89 6.08 13.15
N SER A 3 -5.35 6.22 11.93
CA SER A 3 -5.45 5.12 10.98
C SER A 3 -4.27 5.09 10.02
N LEU A 4 -3.96 3.90 9.52
CA LEU A 4 -2.87 3.65 8.61
C LEU A 4 -3.41 3.08 7.30
N SER A 5 -3.06 3.72 6.18
CA SER A 5 -3.31 3.20 4.84
C SER A 5 -2.02 2.61 4.29
N ALA A 6 -2.09 1.38 3.79
CA ALA A 6 -0.99 0.80 3.03
C ALA A 6 -1.26 1.05 1.55
N LEU A 7 -0.32 1.69 0.88
CA LEU A 7 -0.42 2.00 -0.54
C LEU A 7 0.58 1.17 -1.31
N ILE A 8 0.09 0.36 -2.24
CA ILE A 8 0.94 -0.45 -3.10
C ILE A 8 0.64 -0.17 -4.56
N VAL A 9 1.69 0.10 -5.34
CA VAL A 9 1.59 0.28 -6.78
C VAL A 9 2.11 -0.98 -7.44
N VAL A 10 1.35 -1.51 -8.40
CA VAL A 10 1.60 -2.80 -9.00
C VAL A 10 1.65 -2.68 -10.52
N HIS A 11 2.68 -3.27 -11.12
CA HIS A 11 2.77 -3.48 -12.55
C HIS A 11 3.16 -4.94 -12.81
N ASN A 12 2.15 -5.79 -13.09
CA ASN A 12 2.36 -7.22 -13.38
C ASN A 12 3.22 -7.95 -12.35
N GLU A 13 2.75 -7.96 -11.10
CA GLU A 13 3.47 -8.58 -9.98
C GLU A 13 2.72 -9.80 -9.41
N GLU A 14 2.04 -10.58 -10.26
CA GLU A 14 1.21 -11.69 -9.78
C GLU A 14 1.96 -12.72 -8.93
N LYS A 15 3.26 -12.89 -9.14
CA LYS A 15 4.06 -13.86 -8.38
C LYS A 15 4.42 -13.39 -6.97
N GLN A 16 4.50 -12.09 -6.76
CA GLN A 16 4.96 -11.49 -5.51
C GLN A 16 3.81 -10.89 -4.68
N LEU A 17 2.75 -10.48 -5.37
CA LEU A 17 1.73 -9.63 -4.77
C LEU A 17 1.03 -10.25 -3.56
N LYS A 18 0.66 -11.52 -3.65
CA LYS A 18 -0.05 -12.19 -2.55
C LYS A 18 0.75 -12.15 -1.25
N LYS A 19 2.04 -12.48 -1.34
CA LYS A 19 2.91 -12.50 -0.14
C LYS A 19 3.09 -11.09 0.44
N CYS A 20 3.21 -10.09 -0.42
CA CYS A 20 3.28 -8.71 0.02
C CYS A 20 2.00 -8.31 0.75
N LEU A 21 0.83 -8.54 0.13
CA LEU A 21 -0.44 -8.16 0.71
C LEU A 21 -0.74 -8.87 2.03
N GLN A 22 -0.28 -10.11 2.19
CA GLN A 22 -0.43 -10.83 3.45
C GLN A 22 0.26 -10.12 4.61
N THR A 23 1.35 -9.41 4.35
CA THR A 23 2.08 -8.68 5.39
C THR A 23 1.48 -7.29 5.67
N LEU A 24 0.49 -6.85 4.88
CA LEU A 24 -0.13 -5.54 5.02
C LEU A 24 -1.47 -5.57 5.76
N LYS A 25 -1.91 -6.74 6.22
CA LYS A 25 -3.20 -6.88 6.91
C LYS A 25 -3.29 -6.10 8.22
N PHE A 26 -2.15 -5.69 8.78
CA PHE A 26 -2.13 -4.88 9.99
C PHE A 26 -2.59 -3.43 9.74
N ALA A 27 -2.60 -2.99 8.48
CA ALA A 27 -3.07 -1.65 8.12
C ALA A 27 -4.60 -1.57 8.19
N ASN A 28 -5.13 -0.37 8.42
CA ASN A 28 -6.57 -0.16 8.47
C ASN A 28 -7.21 -0.27 7.09
N GLU A 29 -6.47 0.08 6.04
CA GLU A 29 -6.92 -0.11 4.67
C GLU A 29 -5.71 -0.41 3.77
N ILE A 30 -5.97 -1.11 2.68
CA ILE A 30 -4.97 -1.38 1.65
C ILE A 30 -5.49 -0.75 0.36
N VAL A 31 -4.72 0.17 -0.21
CA VAL A 31 -5.04 0.80 -1.50
C VAL A 31 -4.10 0.23 -2.55
N VAL A 32 -4.65 -0.36 -3.58
CA VAL A 32 -3.89 -1.00 -4.65
C VAL A 32 -4.06 -0.22 -5.94
N ILE A 33 -2.96 0.23 -6.51
CA ILE A 33 -2.95 0.92 -7.80
C ILE A 33 -2.36 -0.03 -8.84
N LEU A 34 -3.19 -0.44 -9.78
CA LEU A 34 -2.79 -1.35 -10.85
C LEU A 34 -2.42 -0.53 -12.08
N ASP A 35 -1.12 -0.40 -12.35
CA ASP A 35 -0.61 0.38 -13.47
C ASP A 35 -0.25 -0.55 -14.62
N LYS A 36 -1.02 -0.46 -15.71
CA LYS A 36 -0.80 -1.24 -16.94
C LYS A 36 -0.72 -2.75 -16.69
N CYS A 37 -1.53 -3.27 -15.75
CA CYS A 37 -1.51 -4.70 -15.44
C CYS A 37 -2.29 -5.51 -16.47
N THR A 38 -1.68 -6.61 -16.92
CA THR A 38 -2.29 -7.55 -17.86
C THR A 38 -2.32 -8.97 -17.31
N ASP A 39 -1.73 -9.20 -16.15
CA ASP A 39 -1.66 -10.50 -15.48
C ASP A 39 -2.77 -10.66 -14.43
N LYS A 40 -2.61 -11.59 -13.50
CA LYS A 40 -3.60 -11.89 -12.46
C LYS A 40 -3.48 -11.00 -11.23
N SER A 41 -2.70 -9.92 -11.28
CA SER A 41 -2.54 -9.02 -10.14
C SER A 41 -3.87 -8.49 -9.61
N LYS A 42 -4.79 -8.12 -10.49
CA LYS A 42 -6.10 -7.62 -10.10
C LYS A 42 -6.88 -8.66 -9.29
N THR A 43 -6.94 -9.90 -9.79
CA THR A 43 -7.66 -10.99 -9.12
C THR A 43 -7.08 -11.24 -7.73
N ILE A 44 -5.76 -11.21 -7.61
CA ILE A 44 -5.08 -11.40 -6.34
C ILE A 44 -5.42 -10.25 -5.39
N ALA A 45 -5.33 -9.01 -5.87
CA ALA A 45 -5.60 -7.82 -5.06
C ALA A 45 -7.02 -7.82 -4.50
N GLN A 46 -7.99 -8.28 -5.29
CA GLN A 46 -9.39 -8.32 -4.87
C GLN A 46 -9.65 -9.19 -3.65
N LYS A 47 -8.75 -10.12 -3.35
CA LYS A 47 -8.86 -10.98 -2.18
C LYS A 47 -8.44 -10.27 -0.89
N PHE A 48 -7.75 -9.15 -1.00
CA PHE A 48 -7.19 -8.41 0.15
C PHE A 48 -7.77 -7.02 0.32
N SER A 49 -8.34 -6.44 -0.73
CA SER A 49 -8.80 -5.07 -0.69
C SER A 49 -10.00 -4.85 -1.60
N ASN A 50 -10.83 -3.88 -1.23
CA ASN A 50 -11.88 -3.36 -2.11
C ASN A 50 -11.52 -1.97 -2.66
N LYS A 51 -10.35 -1.45 -2.32
CA LYS A 51 -9.86 -0.17 -2.84
C LYS A 51 -8.79 -0.42 -3.89
N ILE A 52 -9.24 -0.82 -5.07
CA ILE A 52 -8.38 -1.19 -6.19
C ILE A 52 -8.69 -0.27 -7.37
N PHE A 53 -7.67 0.39 -7.89
CA PHE A 53 -7.82 1.34 -8.97
C PHE A 53 -6.90 0.95 -10.12
N GLN A 54 -7.44 0.93 -11.32
CA GLN A 54 -6.69 0.58 -12.53
C GLN A 54 -6.43 1.82 -13.36
N GLY A 55 -5.27 1.86 -14.00
CA GLY A 55 -4.94 2.95 -14.90
C GLY A 55 -3.65 2.71 -15.65
N SER A 56 -3.20 3.75 -16.32
CA SER A 56 -1.97 3.76 -17.09
C SER A 56 -1.33 5.13 -16.89
N TRP A 57 -0.13 5.14 -16.32
CA TRP A 57 0.59 6.36 -16.04
C TRP A 57 1.97 6.31 -16.69
N ASP A 58 2.35 7.41 -17.35
CA ASP A 58 3.68 7.55 -17.94
C ASP A 58 4.64 8.28 -17.01
N VAL A 59 4.09 9.01 -16.04
CA VAL A 59 4.88 9.76 -15.05
C VAL A 59 4.66 9.14 -13.66
N GLU A 60 5.73 8.67 -13.03
CA GLU A 60 5.66 8.03 -11.73
C GLU A 60 5.07 8.94 -10.65
N GLY A 61 5.42 10.22 -10.66
CA GLY A 61 4.89 11.17 -9.68
C GLY A 61 3.39 11.34 -9.76
N GLU A 62 2.82 11.31 -10.95
CA GLU A 62 1.37 11.40 -11.14
C GLU A 62 0.68 10.15 -10.60
N ARG A 63 1.26 8.98 -10.85
CA ARG A 63 0.76 7.71 -10.35
C ARG A 63 0.77 7.67 -8.82
N ARG A 64 1.86 8.13 -8.23
CA ARG A 64 2.00 8.19 -6.78
C ARG A 64 0.98 9.13 -6.16
N ASN A 65 0.81 10.31 -6.74
CA ASN A 65 -0.17 11.30 -6.26
C ASN A 65 -1.58 10.76 -6.35
N PHE A 66 -1.91 10.07 -7.43
CA PHE A 66 -3.22 9.43 -7.58
C PHE A 66 -3.46 8.43 -6.44
N GLY A 67 -2.46 7.59 -6.15
CA GLY A 67 -2.57 6.61 -5.07
C GLY A 67 -2.74 7.27 -3.70
N ILE A 68 -1.97 8.30 -3.42
CA ILE A 68 -2.06 9.03 -2.16
C ILE A 68 -3.45 9.64 -1.97
N GLU A 69 -4.04 10.19 -3.03
CA GLU A 69 -5.38 10.76 -2.97
C GLU A 69 -6.46 9.73 -2.61
N LYS A 70 -6.22 8.45 -2.93
CA LYS A 70 -7.17 7.37 -2.64
C LYS A 70 -7.05 6.84 -1.21
N CYS A 71 -6.00 7.20 -0.50
CA CYS A 71 -5.82 6.79 0.89
C CYS A 71 -6.62 7.68 1.83
N SER A 72 -7.29 7.07 2.80
CA SER A 72 -8.09 7.79 3.78
C SER A 72 -7.44 7.81 5.17
N GLY A 73 -6.35 7.11 5.36
CA GLY A 73 -5.68 7.03 6.65
C GLY A 73 -4.93 8.31 7.03
N ASP A 74 -4.68 8.48 8.32
CA ASP A 74 -3.86 9.58 8.83
C ASP A 74 -2.40 9.42 8.46
N TRP A 75 -1.98 8.17 8.28
CA TRP A 75 -0.63 7.79 7.85
C TRP A 75 -0.72 6.95 6.58
N ILE A 76 0.28 7.07 5.73
CA ILE A 76 0.37 6.28 4.50
C ILE A 76 1.70 5.54 4.49
N LEU A 77 1.64 4.23 4.39
CA LEU A 77 2.80 3.37 4.21
C LEU A 77 2.88 2.97 2.74
N GLU A 78 3.89 3.43 2.04
CA GLU A 78 4.11 3.06 0.64
C GLU A 78 5.03 1.84 0.59
N ILE A 79 4.64 0.84 -0.19
CA ILE A 79 5.40 -0.41 -0.29
C ILE A 79 5.33 -0.96 -1.70
N ASP A 80 6.41 -1.57 -2.16
CA ASP A 80 6.46 -2.25 -3.46
C ASP A 80 6.08 -3.72 -3.32
N ALA A 81 5.58 -4.32 -4.40
CA ALA A 81 5.05 -5.69 -4.38
C ALA A 81 6.09 -6.75 -4.02
N ASP A 82 7.37 -6.46 -4.22
CA ASP A 82 8.47 -7.37 -3.88
C ASP A 82 8.95 -7.21 -2.43
N GLU A 83 8.36 -6.28 -1.69
CA GLU A 83 8.73 -6.05 -0.30
C GLU A 83 7.81 -6.80 0.66
N ARG A 84 8.29 -7.03 1.87
CA ARG A 84 7.54 -7.72 2.93
C ARG A 84 7.74 -6.95 4.23
N ILE A 85 6.68 -6.84 5.03
CA ILE A 85 6.75 -6.19 6.33
C ILE A 85 6.76 -7.26 7.41
N PRO A 86 7.92 -7.58 8.01
CA PRO A 86 7.97 -8.56 9.10
C PRO A 86 7.15 -8.10 10.31
N LYS A 87 6.71 -9.04 11.13
CA LYS A 87 5.88 -8.71 12.29
C LYS A 87 6.51 -7.70 13.24
N LYS A 88 7.82 -7.78 13.42
CA LYS A 88 8.54 -6.81 14.25
C LYS A 88 8.38 -5.40 13.71
N LEU A 89 8.56 -5.24 12.39
CA LEU A 89 8.41 -3.94 11.74
C LEU A 89 6.96 -3.47 11.76
N GLN A 90 6.00 -4.39 11.61
CA GLN A 90 4.58 -4.05 11.72
C GLN A 90 4.27 -3.41 13.07
N LYS A 91 4.81 -3.99 14.15
CA LYS A 91 4.62 -3.45 15.50
C LYS A 91 5.27 -2.09 15.67
N GLU A 92 6.46 -1.90 15.11
CA GLU A 92 7.15 -0.60 15.15
C GLU A 92 6.36 0.47 14.41
N ILE A 93 5.84 0.15 13.22
CA ILE A 93 5.03 1.07 12.43
C ILE A 93 3.77 1.46 13.20
N LEU A 94 3.07 0.50 13.77
CA LEU A 94 1.87 0.77 14.55
C LEU A 94 2.17 1.63 15.77
N SER A 95 3.29 1.36 16.44
CA SER A 95 3.71 2.16 17.60
C SER A 95 3.93 3.62 17.21
N ILE A 96 4.63 3.85 16.10
CA ILE A 96 4.90 5.21 15.62
C ILE A 96 3.61 5.93 15.22
N THR A 97 2.76 5.26 14.43
CA THR A 97 1.57 5.89 13.89
C THR A 97 0.48 6.13 14.93
N GLN A 98 0.37 5.27 15.93
CA GLN A 98 -0.67 5.41 16.95
C GLN A 98 -0.27 6.33 18.08
N ASN A 99 1.02 6.43 18.38
CA ASN A 99 1.50 7.24 19.49
C ASN A 99 1.96 8.63 19.08
N SER A 100 2.07 8.90 17.78
CA SER A 100 2.52 10.20 17.29
C SER A 100 1.38 11.20 17.27
N SER A 101 1.63 12.41 17.77
CA SER A 101 0.73 13.54 17.62
C SER A 101 1.16 14.46 16.48
N SER A 102 2.21 14.07 15.77
CA SER A 102 2.84 14.93 14.78
C SER A 102 2.07 14.98 13.46
N ASP A 103 2.53 15.87 12.59
CA ASP A 103 1.96 16.07 11.27
C ASP A 103 2.15 14.85 10.38
N TRP A 104 1.32 14.79 9.35
CA TRP A 104 1.39 13.73 8.36
C TRP A 104 2.70 13.76 7.58
N HIS A 105 3.29 12.61 7.39
CA HIS A 105 4.39 12.42 6.44
C HIS A 105 4.42 10.95 6.01
N PRO A 106 4.86 10.66 4.78
CA PRO A 106 4.88 9.29 4.29
C PRO A 106 5.97 8.45 4.97
N ILE A 107 5.69 7.15 5.10
CA ILE A 107 6.65 6.17 5.58
C ILE A 107 7.07 5.34 4.37
N ASN A 108 8.37 5.26 4.11
CA ASN A 108 8.91 4.44 3.03
C ASN A 108 9.63 3.24 3.61
N VAL A 109 9.36 2.07 3.05
CA VAL A 109 10.04 0.83 3.40
C VAL A 109 10.98 0.47 2.26
N GLU A 110 12.26 0.34 2.58
CA GLU A 110 13.27 -0.04 1.58
C GLU A 110 13.85 -1.40 1.88
#